data_b0e7df67fab9054d538fe84b5827cce5
#
_entry.id   b0e7df67fab9054d538fe84b5827cce5
#
_cell.length_a   1.000
_cell.length_b   1.000
_cell.length_c   1.000
_cell.angle_alpha   90.00
_cell.angle_beta   90.00
_cell.angle_gamma   90.00
#
_symmetry.space_group_name_H-M   'P 1'
#
loop_
_entity.id
_entity.type
_entity.pdbx_description
1 polymer ?
#
loop_
_entity_poly.entity_id
_entity_poly.type
_entity_poly.pdbx_seq_one_letter_code
_entity_poly.pdbx_strand_id
1 'polypeptide(L)'
;MKRKAVKIIAWTLGTILLLTLAFFANAFFGNPVSGALARRSARQLLAREHPGTDYVIRDVGYNFKTGGYWIHIESPSSPDGAFAVYTDGLGRYSYDTFEGMVLRRGNTARRLDMAYRAAGDAVFDAPDFPFDTDVEFTELEFADSDYPFAIPPEELELDGEYDLAELGARAGRLVIYFQDEDLSPERLAELLPAVKERLLAAGVPFRTVDAVLRRPKPQDGSPWDPEQLNILDFPSEDIDAPDLAERIAAADAAAKAYYAKMDEENAKAIAEAAGRD
;
A
#
# COMPACT_ATOMS: atom_id res chain seq x y z
N MET A 1 -56.45 -16.75 33.19
CA MET A 1 -55.58 -15.54 33.11
C MET A 1 -54.13 -15.89 32.88
N LYS A 2 -53.45 -16.79 33.61
CA LYS A 2 -52.02 -17.13 33.52
C LYS A 2 -51.53 -17.50 32.11
N ARG A 3 -52.30 -18.33 31.35
CA ARG A 3 -51.94 -18.76 29.97
C ARG A 3 -51.91 -17.62 28.92
N LYS A 4 -52.78 -16.60 29.07
CA LYS A 4 -52.78 -15.41 28.19
C LYS A 4 -51.58 -14.54 28.45
N ALA A 5 -51.23 -14.33 29.72
CA ALA A 5 -50.04 -13.55 30.12
C ALA A 5 -48.75 -14.22 29.60
N VAL A 6 -48.60 -15.55 29.72
CA VAL A 6 -47.42 -16.27 29.21
C VAL A 6 -47.29 -16.12 27.71
N LYS A 7 -48.40 -16.21 26.94
CA LYS A 7 -48.38 -16.00 25.49
C LYS A 7 -47.93 -14.57 25.11
N ILE A 8 -48.43 -13.54 25.80
CA ILE A 8 -48.05 -12.15 25.57
C ILE A 8 -46.57 -11.98 25.84
N ILE A 9 -46.05 -12.48 26.97
CA ILE A 9 -44.63 -12.42 27.31
C ILE A 9 -43.76 -13.09 26.23
N ALA A 10 -44.17 -14.32 25.80
CA ALA A 10 -43.41 -15.04 24.75
C ALA A 10 -43.38 -14.27 23.43
N TRP A 11 -44.50 -13.68 23.00
CA TRP A 11 -44.56 -12.84 21.80
C TRP A 11 -43.69 -11.58 21.93
N THR A 12 -43.74 -10.90 23.09
CA THR A 12 -42.90 -9.72 23.32
C THR A 12 -41.43 -10.07 23.27
N LEU A 13 -40.97 -11.13 23.96
CA LEU A 13 -39.58 -11.58 23.94
C LEU A 13 -39.17 -12.02 22.52
N GLY A 14 -40.01 -12.73 21.79
CA GLY A 14 -39.75 -13.10 20.39
C GLY A 14 -39.57 -11.87 19.49
N THR A 15 -40.44 -10.85 19.64
CA THR A 15 -40.35 -9.61 18.90
C THR A 15 -39.07 -8.84 19.23
N ILE A 16 -38.72 -8.71 20.51
CA ILE A 16 -37.47 -8.08 20.95
C ILE A 16 -36.26 -8.79 20.34
N LEU A 17 -36.24 -10.13 20.39
CA LEU A 17 -35.15 -10.91 19.81
C LEU A 17 -35.03 -10.68 18.31
N LEU A 18 -36.14 -10.69 17.56
CA LEU A 18 -36.14 -10.43 16.12
C LEU A 18 -35.66 -9.01 15.78
N LEU A 19 -36.09 -8.00 16.55
CA LEU A 19 -35.63 -6.62 16.35
C LEU A 19 -34.15 -6.48 16.67
N THR A 20 -33.65 -7.17 17.70
CA THR A 20 -32.22 -7.19 18.03
C THR A 20 -31.40 -7.84 16.94
N LEU A 21 -31.84 -8.98 16.40
CA LEU A 21 -31.19 -9.64 15.28
C LEU A 21 -31.20 -8.76 14.01
N ALA A 22 -32.33 -8.13 13.72
CA ALA A 22 -32.44 -7.20 12.58
C ALA A 22 -31.53 -5.98 12.76
N PHE A 23 -31.41 -5.44 13.98
CA PHE A 23 -30.49 -4.37 14.30
C PHE A 23 -29.02 -4.76 14.04
N PHE A 24 -28.61 -5.92 14.56
CA PHE A 24 -27.25 -6.41 14.33
C PHE A 24 -27.00 -6.73 12.86
N ALA A 25 -27.95 -7.36 12.18
CA ALA A 25 -27.83 -7.61 10.75
C ALA A 25 -27.65 -6.30 9.95
N ASN A 26 -28.45 -5.27 10.24
CA ASN A 26 -28.28 -3.95 9.63
C ASN A 26 -26.93 -3.29 10.00
N ALA A 27 -26.47 -3.44 11.23
CA ALA A 27 -25.21 -2.86 11.69
C ALA A 27 -23.98 -3.49 11.00
N PHE A 28 -24.02 -4.79 10.69
CA PHE A 28 -22.90 -5.50 10.07
C PHE A 28 -22.96 -5.56 8.55
N PHE A 29 -24.16 -5.64 7.98
CA PHE A 29 -24.33 -5.87 6.52
C PHE A 29 -24.96 -4.67 5.80
N GLY A 30 -25.37 -3.64 6.54
CA GLY A 30 -26.16 -2.55 5.98
C GLY A 30 -27.57 -3.01 5.60
N ASN A 31 -28.28 -2.23 4.81
CA ASN A 31 -29.60 -2.59 4.29
C ASN A 31 -29.83 -2.10 2.86
N PRO A 32 -30.71 -2.76 2.09
CA PRO A 32 -30.95 -2.42 0.69
C PRO A 32 -31.49 -0.99 0.47
N VAL A 33 -32.26 -0.45 1.43
CA VAL A 33 -32.82 0.90 1.32
C VAL A 33 -31.72 1.94 1.39
N SER A 34 -30.83 1.85 2.39
CA SER A 34 -29.69 2.75 2.52
C SER A 34 -28.73 2.62 1.33
N GLY A 35 -28.47 1.40 0.83
CA GLY A 35 -27.69 1.18 -0.39
C GLY A 35 -28.31 1.82 -1.63
N ALA A 36 -29.64 1.78 -1.78
CA ALA A 36 -30.35 2.45 -2.85
C ALA A 36 -30.28 4.00 -2.74
N LEU A 37 -30.34 4.54 -1.51
CA LEU A 37 -30.16 5.96 -1.24
C LEU A 37 -28.73 6.40 -1.57
N ALA A 38 -27.72 5.64 -1.18
CA ALA A 38 -26.32 5.89 -1.51
C ALA A 38 -26.10 5.92 -3.03
N ARG A 39 -26.61 4.91 -3.75
CA ARG A 39 -26.57 4.87 -5.23
C ARG A 39 -27.29 6.06 -5.87
N ARG A 40 -28.43 6.49 -5.32
CA ARG A 40 -29.14 7.68 -5.80
C ARG A 40 -28.31 8.96 -5.61
N SER A 41 -27.68 9.10 -4.44
CA SER A 41 -26.81 10.24 -4.14
C SER A 41 -25.65 10.33 -5.14
N ALA A 42 -24.97 9.21 -5.40
CA ALA A 42 -23.90 9.15 -6.38
C ALA A 42 -24.38 9.54 -7.80
N ARG A 43 -25.56 9.07 -8.24
CA ARG A 43 -26.13 9.49 -9.54
C ARG A 43 -26.39 10.99 -9.60
N GLN A 44 -26.87 11.59 -8.51
CA GLN A 44 -27.09 13.02 -8.44
C GLN A 44 -25.79 13.82 -8.48
N LEU A 45 -24.74 13.31 -7.80
CA LEU A 45 -23.40 13.87 -7.86
C LEU A 45 -22.86 13.85 -9.29
N LEU A 46 -22.89 12.69 -9.96
CA LEU A 46 -22.43 12.53 -11.33
C LEU A 46 -23.16 13.48 -12.29
N ALA A 47 -24.47 13.57 -12.17
CA ALA A 47 -25.27 14.47 -13.03
C ALA A 47 -24.95 15.96 -12.82
N ARG A 48 -24.54 16.34 -11.61
CA ARG A 48 -24.26 17.73 -11.25
C ARG A 48 -22.80 18.12 -11.52
N GLU A 49 -21.85 17.27 -11.08
CA GLU A 49 -20.40 17.58 -11.10
C GLU A 49 -19.71 17.08 -12.37
N HIS A 50 -20.26 16.02 -13.00
CA HIS A 50 -19.65 15.37 -14.16
C HIS A 50 -20.66 15.20 -15.33
N PRO A 51 -21.36 16.28 -15.75
CA PRO A 51 -22.34 16.18 -16.81
C PRO A 51 -21.67 15.82 -18.15
N GLY A 52 -22.28 14.87 -18.87
CA GLY A 52 -21.79 14.48 -20.21
C GLY A 52 -20.59 13.52 -20.22
N THR A 53 -20.13 13.08 -19.06
CA THR A 53 -19.13 12.02 -18.95
C THR A 53 -19.78 10.63 -19.08
N ASP A 54 -18.97 9.62 -19.34
CA ASP A 54 -19.39 8.21 -19.45
C ASP A 54 -19.34 7.44 -18.12
N TYR A 55 -19.19 8.15 -16.99
CA TYR A 55 -19.10 7.53 -15.68
C TYR A 55 -20.29 6.64 -15.35
N VAL A 56 -19.99 5.42 -14.90
CA VAL A 56 -20.97 4.43 -14.48
C VAL A 56 -20.73 4.00 -13.03
N ILE A 57 -21.82 3.77 -12.30
CA ILE A 57 -21.74 3.17 -10.97
C ILE A 57 -21.54 1.67 -11.13
N ARG A 58 -20.36 1.19 -10.81
CA ARG A 58 -19.98 -0.24 -10.87
C ARG A 58 -20.53 -1.01 -9.70
N ASP A 59 -20.24 -0.55 -8.49
CA ASP A 59 -20.56 -1.27 -7.26
C ASP A 59 -20.94 -0.32 -6.12
N VAL A 60 -21.62 -0.87 -5.10
CA VAL A 60 -21.98 -0.17 -3.86
C VAL A 60 -21.78 -1.13 -2.70
N GLY A 61 -20.84 -0.79 -1.81
CA GLY A 61 -20.52 -1.60 -0.64
C GLY A 61 -20.85 -0.88 0.66
N TYR A 62 -21.13 -1.65 1.70
CA TYR A 62 -21.35 -1.15 3.06
C TYR A 62 -20.08 -1.25 3.88
N ASN A 63 -19.77 -0.21 4.64
CA ASN A 63 -18.67 -0.19 5.58
C ASN A 63 -19.20 -0.22 7.02
N PHE A 64 -19.15 -1.38 7.66
CA PHE A 64 -19.66 -1.57 9.02
C PHE A 64 -18.91 -0.76 10.09
N LYS A 65 -17.65 -0.35 9.84
CA LYS A 65 -16.87 0.46 10.78
C LYS A 65 -17.36 1.90 10.86
N THR A 66 -17.84 2.44 9.75
CA THR A 66 -18.33 3.82 9.65
C THR A 66 -19.86 3.91 9.59
N GLY A 67 -20.56 2.78 9.37
CA GLY A 67 -21.99 2.74 9.14
C GLY A 67 -22.45 3.40 7.83
N GLY A 68 -21.52 3.69 6.92
CA GLY A 68 -21.74 4.34 5.64
C GLY A 68 -21.58 3.40 4.45
N TYR A 69 -21.68 3.99 3.25
CA TYR A 69 -21.52 3.28 1.97
C TYR A 69 -20.42 3.90 1.15
N TRP A 70 -19.68 3.05 0.42
CA TRP A 70 -18.81 3.47 -0.68
C TRP A 70 -19.44 3.07 -2.00
N ILE A 71 -19.34 3.94 -2.97
CA ILE A 71 -19.88 3.75 -4.32
C ILE A 71 -18.71 3.84 -5.29
N HIS A 72 -18.39 2.74 -5.95
CA HIS A 72 -17.34 2.69 -6.96
C HIS A 72 -17.87 3.17 -8.30
N ILE A 73 -17.15 4.13 -8.87
CA ILE A 73 -17.48 4.78 -10.15
C ILE A 73 -16.32 4.52 -11.10
N GLU A 74 -16.62 4.11 -12.31
CA GLU A 74 -15.67 3.85 -13.38
C GLU A 74 -16.04 4.64 -14.62
N SER A 75 -15.04 4.98 -15.44
CA SER A 75 -15.23 5.44 -16.81
C SER A 75 -14.87 4.31 -17.77
N PRO A 76 -15.80 3.83 -18.62
CA PRO A 76 -15.49 2.81 -19.62
C PRO A 76 -14.45 3.25 -20.65
N SER A 77 -14.29 4.56 -20.89
CA SER A 77 -13.32 5.11 -21.83
C SER A 77 -11.96 5.47 -21.19
N SER A 78 -11.85 5.43 -19.85
CA SER A 78 -10.65 5.82 -19.12
C SER A 78 -10.32 4.81 -18.02
N PRO A 79 -9.28 3.95 -18.19
CA PRO A 79 -8.87 3.00 -17.15
C PRO A 79 -8.45 3.67 -15.84
N ASP A 80 -7.90 4.89 -15.91
CA ASP A 80 -7.47 5.66 -14.75
C ASP A 80 -8.56 6.62 -14.23
N GLY A 81 -9.75 6.65 -14.87
CA GLY A 81 -10.87 7.53 -14.52
C GLY A 81 -11.71 7.06 -13.33
N ALA A 82 -11.34 5.99 -12.63
CA ALA A 82 -12.12 5.44 -11.53
C ALA A 82 -11.98 6.25 -10.24
N PHE A 83 -13.09 6.35 -9.47
CA PHE A 83 -13.07 6.96 -8.13
C PHE A 83 -14.19 6.41 -7.26
N ALA A 84 -14.16 6.73 -5.97
CA ALA A 84 -15.19 6.32 -5.02
C ALA A 84 -15.91 7.53 -4.42
N VAL A 85 -17.23 7.41 -4.26
CA VAL A 85 -18.06 8.34 -3.50
C VAL A 85 -18.44 7.68 -2.17
N TYR A 86 -18.32 8.42 -1.08
CA TYR A 86 -18.66 7.95 0.26
C TYR A 86 -19.89 8.68 0.78
N THR A 87 -20.80 7.93 1.40
CA THR A 87 -22.03 8.45 1.99
C THR A 87 -22.21 7.91 3.41
N ASP A 88 -23.01 8.60 4.21
CA ASP A 88 -23.52 8.06 5.48
C ASP A 88 -24.58 6.95 5.25
N GLY A 89 -25.06 6.36 6.33
CA GLY A 89 -26.09 5.30 6.30
C GLY A 89 -27.46 5.77 5.79
N LEU A 90 -27.68 7.07 5.61
CA LEU A 90 -28.88 7.67 5.02
C LEU A 90 -28.66 8.10 3.57
N GLY A 91 -27.49 7.80 2.99
CA GLY A 91 -27.14 8.16 1.63
C GLY A 91 -26.76 9.62 1.45
N ARG A 92 -26.46 10.36 2.52
CA ARG A 92 -25.95 11.72 2.40
C ARG A 92 -24.49 11.68 2.00
N TYR A 93 -24.11 12.49 1.00
CA TYR A 93 -22.73 12.65 0.56
C TYR A 93 -21.81 13.06 1.72
N SER A 94 -20.67 12.43 1.82
CA SER A 94 -19.62 12.75 2.79
C SER A 94 -18.41 13.35 2.09
N TYR A 95 -17.78 12.58 1.19
CA TYR A 95 -16.65 12.98 0.37
C TYR A 95 -16.50 12.02 -0.82
N ASP A 96 -15.59 12.32 -1.73
CA ASP A 96 -15.17 11.43 -2.79
C ASP A 96 -13.64 11.46 -2.98
N THR A 97 -13.14 10.57 -3.82
CA THR A 97 -11.71 10.46 -4.13
C THR A 97 -11.36 11.00 -5.52
N PHE A 98 -12.27 11.71 -6.20
CA PHE A 98 -12.07 12.16 -7.57
C PHE A 98 -10.82 13.05 -7.72
N GLU A 99 -10.65 14.03 -6.82
CA GLU A 99 -9.51 14.93 -6.87
C GLU A 99 -8.18 14.14 -6.79
N GLY A 100 -8.01 13.27 -5.79
CA GLY A 100 -6.78 12.53 -5.58
C GLY A 100 -6.53 11.48 -6.66
N MET A 101 -7.57 10.71 -7.00
CA MET A 101 -7.40 9.55 -7.88
C MET A 101 -7.40 9.90 -9.36
N VAL A 102 -8.19 10.91 -9.77
CA VAL A 102 -8.33 11.30 -11.19
C VAL A 102 -7.60 12.60 -11.49
N LEU A 103 -7.89 13.69 -10.79
CA LEU A 103 -7.28 14.99 -11.10
C LEU A 103 -5.78 15.03 -10.77
N ARG A 104 -5.39 14.48 -9.63
CA ARG A 104 -3.97 14.35 -9.22
C ARG A 104 -3.29 13.08 -9.72
N ARG A 105 -3.92 12.34 -10.65
CA ARG A 105 -3.32 11.16 -11.31
C ARG A 105 -2.97 9.98 -10.38
N GLY A 106 -3.58 9.87 -9.21
CA GLY A 106 -3.31 8.77 -8.28
C GLY A 106 -3.55 7.39 -8.88
N ASN A 107 -4.57 7.22 -9.75
CA ASN A 107 -4.80 5.95 -10.45
C ASN A 107 -3.73 5.65 -11.50
N THR A 108 -3.30 6.66 -12.28
CA THR A 108 -2.23 6.51 -13.27
C THR A 108 -0.93 6.11 -12.58
N ALA A 109 -0.54 6.83 -11.52
CA ALA A 109 0.64 6.51 -10.73
C ALA A 109 0.57 5.06 -10.18
N ARG A 110 -0.56 4.69 -9.57
CA ARG A 110 -0.76 3.33 -9.04
C ARG A 110 -0.70 2.25 -10.12
N ARG A 111 -1.28 2.50 -11.31
CA ARG A 111 -1.22 1.54 -12.42
C ARG A 111 0.21 1.32 -12.90
N LEU A 112 0.99 2.39 -13.01
CA LEU A 112 2.39 2.33 -13.42
C LEU A 112 3.25 1.62 -12.36
N ASP A 113 3.05 1.94 -11.08
CA ASP A 113 3.74 1.25 -9.98
C ASP A 113 3.43 -0.25 -9.96
N MET A 114 2.15 -0.63 -10.08
CA MET A 114 1.75 -2.04 -10.13
C MET A 114 2.37 -2.77 -11.33
N ALA A 115 2.46 -2.13 -12.49
CA ALA A 115 3.08 -2.72 -13.67
C ALA A 115 4.60 -2.87 -13.51
N TYR A 116 5.27 -1.89 -12.93
CA TYR A 116 6.70 -1.93 -12.63
C TYR A 116 7.03 -2.98 -11.57
N ARG A 117 6.24 -3.05 -10.49
CA ARG A 117 6.33 -4.09 -9.47
C ARG A 117 6.17 -5.48 -10.07
N ALA A 118 5.15 -5.70 -10.91
CA ALA A 118 4.94 -6.99 -11.57
C ALA A 118 6.10 -7.40 -12.49
N ALA A 119 6.78 -6.44 -13.10
CA ALA A 119 7.97 -6.71 -13.89
C ALA A 119 9.16 -7.14 -13.01
N GLY A 120 9.32 -6.54 -11.83
CA GLY A 120 10.30 -6.96 -10.82
C GLY A 120 10.00 -8.35 -10.26
N ASP A 121 8.74 -8.59 -9.84
CA ASP A 121 8.28 -9.88 -9.32
C ASP A 121 8.58 -11.01 -10.31
N ALA A 122 8.42 -10.77 -11.61
CA ALA A 122 8.74 -11.78 -12.64
C ALA A 122 10.25 -12.17 -12.67
N VAL A 123 11.15 -11.28 -12.23
CA VAL A 123 12.58 -11.57 -12.08
C VAL A 123 12.85 -12.38 -10.81
N PHE A 124 12.22 -12.01 -9.71
CA PHE A 124 12.42 -12.64 -8.41
C PHE A 124 11.79 -14.05 -8.36
N ASP A 125 10.62 -14.23 -8.96
CA ASP A 125 9.92 -15.51 -9.05
C ASP A 125 10.52 -16.47 -10.10
N ALA A 126 11.53 -16.03 -10.86
CA ALA A 126 12.15 -16.87 -11.89
C ALA A 126 12.83 -18.11 -11.24
N PRO A 127 12.64 -19.33 -11.79
CA PRO A 127 13.19 -20.56 -11.20
C PRO A 127 14.72 -20.58 -11.11
N ASP A 128 15.39 -19.73 -11.86
CA ASP A 128 16.84 -19.55 -11.87
C ASP A 128 17.33 -18.34 -11.08
N PHE A 129 16.46 -17.72 -10.28
CA PHE A 129 16.86 -16.65 -9.35
C PHE A 129 17.72 -17.27 -8.24
N PRO A 130 19.02 -16.92 -8.14
CA PRO A 130 19.97 -17.71 -7.39
C PRO A 130 20.14 -17.26 -5.93
N PHE A 131 19.40 -16.23 -5.50
CA PHE A 131 19.61 -15.62 -4.19
C PHE A 131 18.56 -16.12 -3.19
N ASP A 132 19.01 -16.34 -1.95
CA ASP A 132 18.10 -16.60 -0.82
C ASP A 132 17.62 -15.27 -0.27
N THR A 133 16.35 -14.99 -0.46
CA THR A 133 15.69 -13.74 -0.04
C THR A 133 14.37 -14.06 0.65
N ASP A 134 13.89 -13.19 1.53
CA ASP A 134 12.57 -13.31 2.17
C ASP A 134 11.69 -12.06 2.01
N VAL A 135 12.23 -11.00 1.45
CA VAL A 135 11.53 -9.81 0.99
C VAL A 135 12.24 -9.30 -0.27
N GLU A 136 11.52 -9.21 -1.36
CA GLU A 136 12.00 -8.61 -2.60
C GLU A 136 10.84 -7.98 -3.35
N PHE A 137 11.00 -6.74 -3.74
CA PHE A 137 10.08 -6.03 -4.64
C PHE A 137 10.72 -4.79 -5.24
N THR A 138 10.16 -4.36 -6.34
CA THR A 138 10.45 -3.04 -6.93
C THR A 138 9.22 -2.16 -6.84
N GLU A 139 9.41 -0.86 -6.72
CA GLU A 139 8.33 0.13 -6.69
C GLU A 139 8.76 1.43 -7.39
N LEU A 140 7.77 2.19 -7.89
CA LEU A 140 7.97 3.53 -8.39
C LEU A 140 7.58 4.54 -7.32
N GLU A 141 8.50 5.43 -6.97
CA GLU A 141 8.25 6.48 -6.00
C GLU A 141 7.53 7.67 -6.63
N PHE A 142 6.35 7.99 -6.11
CA PHE A 142 5.56 9.15 -6.47
C PHE A 142 5.52 10.16 -5.32
N ALA A 143 5.28 11.43 -5.63
CA ALA A 143 5.59 12.60 -4.78
C ALA A 143 4.82 12.78 -3.45
N ASP A 144 4.11 11.76 -2.95
CA ASP A 144 3.64 11.74 -1.56
C ASP A 144 4.69 11.15 -0.59
N SER A 145 5.86 10.73 -1.11
CA SER A 145 6.99 10.25 -0.33
C SER A 145 8.02 11.37 -0.10
N ASP A 146 8.73 11.32 1.02
CA ASP A 146 9.90 12.20 1.29
C ASP A 146 11.10 11.86 0.38
N TYR A 147 10.88 11.05 -0.64
CA TYR A 147 11.91 10.56 -1.55
C TYR A 147 12.31 11.64 -2.57
N PRO A 148 13.59 12.05 -2.62
CA PRO A 148 14.01 13.22 -3.39
C PRO A 148 13.91 13.08 -4.91
N PHE A 149 13.74 11.84 -5.42
CA PHE A 149 13.64 11.52 -6.84
C PHE A 149 12.21 11.14 -7.26
N ALA A 150 11.25 11.22 -6.32
CA ALA A 150 9.87 10.87 -6.60
C ALA A 150 9.29 11.68 -7.78
N ILE A 151 8.46 11.01 -8.57
CA ILE A 151 7.78 11.64 -9.71
C ILE A 151 6.51 12.33 -9.17
N PRO A 152 6.34 13.65 -9.34
CA PRO A 152 5.07 14.30 -9.05
C PRO A 152 3.95 13.68 -9.91
N PRO A 153 2.88 13.14 -9.31
CA PRO A 153 1.79 12.55 -10.10
C PRO A 153 1.18 13.51 -11.11
N GLU A 154 1.24 14.82 -10.85
CA GLU A 154 0.77 15.89 -11.74
C GLU A 154 1.57 16.01 -13.05
N GLU A 155 2.77 15.42 -13.12
CA GLU A 155 3.54 15.30 -14.38
C GLU A 155 2.96 14.22 -15.30
N LEU A 156 2.10 13.34 -14.76
CA LEU A 156 1.49 12.25 -15.53
C LEU A 156 0.24 12.75 -16.27
N GLU A 157 0.03 12.21 -17.46
CA GLU A 157 -1.24 12.36 -18.18
C GLU A 157 -2.22 11.26 -17.74
N LEU A 158 -3.50 11.59 -17.64
CA LEU A 158 -4.54 10.60 -17.38
C LEU A 158 -4.55 9.58 -18.51
N ASP A 159 -4.56 8.29 -18.17
CA ASP A 159 -4.47 7.17 -19.12
C ASP A 159 -3.17 7.15 -19.96
N GLY A 160 -2.17 7.96 -19.59
CA GLY A 160 -0.91 8.03 -20.31
C GLY A 160 -0.16 6.69 -20.31
N GLU A 161 0.46 6.37 -21.45
CA GLU A 161 1.38 5.25 -21.59
C GLU A 161 2.81 5.76 -21.38
N TYR A 162 3.60 5.03 -20.60
CA TYR A 162 4.96 5.40 -20.22
C TYR A 162 5.90 4.22 -20.37
N ASP A 163 7.14 4.49 -20.72
CA ASP A 163 8.21 3.51 -20.63
C ASP A 163 8.58 3.24 -19.18
N LEU A 164 8.25 2.03 -18.71
CA LEU A 164 8.52 1.64 -17.32
C LEU A 164 10.02 1.60 -17.01
N ALA A 165 10.88 1.34 -17.99
CA ALA A 165 12.31 1.38 -17.79
C ALA A 165 12.80 2.83 -17.60
N GLU A 166 12.26 3.80 -18.34
CA GLU A 166 12.57 5.22 -18.11
C GLU A 166 12.14 5.69 -16.73
N LEU A 167 10.90 5.35 -16.33
CA LEU A 167 10.39 5.68 -14.99
C LEU A 167 11.22 5.00 -13.89
N GLY A 168 11.55 3.72 -14.04
CA GLY A 168 12.36 2.97 -13.08
C GLY A 168 13.78 3.55 -12.94
N ALA A 169 14.42 3.93 -14.02
CA ALA A 169 15.72 4.60 -13.97
C ALA A 169 15.67 5.96 -13.26
N ARG A 170 14.52 6.66 -13.34
CA ARG A 170 14.31 7.96 -12.70
C ARG A 170 13.93 7.84 -11.22
N ALA A 171 12.99 6.96 -10.89
CA ALA A 171 12.34 6.90 -9.59
C ALA A 171 12.05 5.47 -9.09
N GLY A 172 12.65 4.47 -9.71
CA GLY A 172 12.53 3.08 -9.26
C GLY A 172 13.30 2.85 -7.97
N ARG A 173 12.71 2.13 -7.04
CA ARG A 173 13.32 1.65 -5.81
C ARG A 173 13.29 0.14 -5.79
N LEU A 174 14.41 -0.47 -5.46
CA LEU A 174 14.52 -1.88 -5.13
C LEU A 174 14.55 -2.04 -3.61
N VAL A 175 13.70 -2.90 -3.07
CA VAL A 175 13.80 -3.36 -1.68
C VAL A 175 14.11 -4.84 -1.71
N ILE A 176 15.21 -5.25 -1.05
CA ILE A 176 15.64 -6.65 -1.05
C ILE A 176 16.30 -7.05 0.27
N TYR A 177 15.87 -8.19 0.82
CA TYR A 177 16.38 -8.74 2.07
C TYR A 177 17.01 -10.11 1.79
N PHE A 178 18.33 -10.13 1.75
CA PHE A 178 19.11 -11.35 1.57
C PHE A 178 19.25 -12.11 2.88
N GLN A 179 19.26 -13.43 2.77
CA GLN A 179 19.60 -14.35 3.85
C GLN A 179 20.97 -14.95 3.59
N ASP A 180 21.93 -14.69 4.48
CA ASP A 180 23.28 -15.24 4.39
C ASP A 180 23.90 -15.36 5.81
N GLU A 181 24.85 -16.29 5.99
CA GLU A 181 25.60 -16.39 7.24
C GLU A 181 26.71 -15.34 7.35
N ASP A 182 27.21 -14.87 6.21
CA ASP A 182 28.20 -13.79 6.11
C ASP A 182 27.52 -12.44 6.00
N LEU A 183 27.55 -11.66 7.08
CA LEU A 183 26.97 -10.32 7.16
C LEU A 183 28.00 -9.22 6.85
N SER A 184 29.03 -9.52 6.06
CA SER A 184 30.05 -8.55 5.70
C SER A 184 29.61 -7.59 4.56
N PRO A 185 30.15 -6.36 4.52
CA PRO A 185 29.96 -5.48 3.38
C PRO A 185 30.47 -6.08 2.07
N GLU A 186 31.53 -6.88 2.11
CA GLU A 186 32.10 -7.60 0.97
C GLU A 186 31.09 -8.57 0.39
N ARG A 187 30.36 -9.30 1.25
CA ARG A 187 29.32 -10.21 0.80
C ARG A 187 28.17 -9.49 0.11
N LEU A 188 27.68 -8.38 0.65
CA LEU A 188 26.63 -7.59 0.00
C LEU A 188 27.13 -6.97 -1.32
N ALA A 189 28.42 -6.60 -1.39
CA ALA A 189 29.06 -6.12 -2.61
C ALA A 189 29.18 -7.17 -3.73
N GLU A 190 29.13 -8.46 -3.39
CA GLU A 190 29.01 -9.54 -4.39
C GLU A 190 27.57 -9.74 -4.87
N LEU A 191 26.58 -9.59 -3.99
CA LEU A 191 25.17 -9.86 -4.28
C LEU A 191 24.51 -8.75 -5.11
N LEU A 192 24.72 -7.48 -4.76
CA LEU A 192 24.03 -6.34 -5.39
C LEU A 192 24.29 -6.20 -6.89
N PRO A 193 25.53 -6.29 -7.42
CA PRO A 193 25.77 -6.21 -8.86
C PRO A 193 25.03 -7.30 -9.64
N ALA A 194 24.98 -8.52 -9.11
CA ALA A 194 24.33 -9.64 -9.77
C ALA A 194 22.81 -9.50 -9.83
N VAL A 195 22.16 -8.94 -8.76
CA VAL A 195 20.73 -8.61 -8.79
C VAL A 195 20.47 -7.46 -9.77
N LYS A 196 21.30 -6.40 -9.72
CA LYS A 196 21.20 -5.27 -10.65
C LYS A 196 21.27 -5.71 -12.10
N GLU A 197 22.24 -6.56 -12.46
CA GLU A 197 22.38 -7.10 -13.81
C GLU A 197 21.10 -7.82 -14.28
N ARG A 198 20.51 -8.66 -13.43
CA ARG A 198 19.27 -9.39 -13.75
C ARG A 198 18.09 -8.46 -13.97
N LEU A 199 17.88 -7.49 -13.10
CA LEU A 199 16.81 -6.51 -13.22
C LEU A 199 16.99 -5.65 -14.49
N LEU A 200 18.21 -5.18 -14.76
CA LEU A 200 18.51 -4.44 -15.99
C LEU A 200 18.27 -5.26 -17.26
N ALA A 201 18.69 -6.54 -17.27
CA ALA A 201 18.44 -7.46 -18.39
C ALA A 201 16.95 -7.69 -18.66
N ALA A 202 16.12 -7.61 -17.60
CA ALA A 202 14.66 -7.70 -17.68
C ALA A 202 13.97 -6.37 -18.01
N GLY A 203 14.71 -5.27 -18.19
CA GLY A 203 14.14 -3.95 -18.44
C GLY A 203 13.54 -3.28 -17.17
N VAL A 204 14.02 -3.64 -16.00
CA VAL A 204 13.58 -3.12 -14.70
C VAL A 204 14.74 -2.37 -14.00
N PRO A 205 15.24 -1.25 -14.56
CA PRO A 205 16.23 -0.43 -13.88
C PRO A 205 15.64 0.23 -12.64
N PHE A 206 16.46 0.48 -11.63
CA PHE A 206 16.07 1.20 -10.42
C PHE A 206 17.06 2.32 -10.11
N ARG A 207 16.58 3.35 -9.42
CA ARG A 207 17.37 4.52 -9.02
C ARG A 207 18.13 4.29 -7.73
N THR A 208 17.46 3.66 -6.74
CA THR A 208 18.05 3.36 -5.44
C THR A 208 17.70 1.95 -4.98
N VAL A 209 18.45 1.47 -4.00
CA VAL A 209 18.17 0.20 -3.35
C VAL A 209 18.22 0.34 -1.82
N ASP A 210 17.22 -0.27 -1.17
CA ASP A 210 17.25 -0.62 0.23
C ASP A 210 17.59 -2.09 0.32
N ALA A 211 18.76 -2.41 0.85
CA ALA A 211 19.13 -3.81 1.03
C ALA A 211 19.41 -4.12 2.49
N VAL A 212 18.93 -5.28 2.90
CA VAL A 212 19.21 -5.87 4.20
C VAL A 212 19.92 -7.21 3.99
N LEU A 213 21.02 -7.41 4.67
CA LEU A 213 21.69 -8.69 4.73
C LEU A 213 21.57 -9.23 6.16
N ARG A 214 20.93 -10.38 6.35
CA ARG A 214 20.60 -10.94 7.65
C ARG A 214 20.71 -12.46 7.66
N ARG A 215 20.91 -13.04 8.85
CA ARG A 215 20.94 -14.50 8.99
C ARG A 215 19.60 -15.13 8.69
N PRO A 216 19.59 -16.35 8.12
CA PRO A 216 18.37 -17.11 7.91
C PRO A 216 17.63 -17.33 9.23
N LYS A 217 16.29 -17.30 9.17
CA LYS A 217 15.47 -17.56 10.34
C LYS A 217 15.65 -19.00 10.82
N PRO A 218 15.97 -19.25 12.13
CA PRO A 218 16.13 -20.60 12.65
C PRO A 218 14.87 -21.44 12.45
N GLN A 219 15.04 -22.65 11.91
CA GLN A 219 13.93 -23.60 11.71
C GLN A 219 13.51 -24.33 12.98
N ASP A 220 14.37 -24.35 14.00
CA ASP A 220 14.16 -25.04 15.28
C ASP A 220 13.38 -24.23 16.32
N GLY A 221 12.93 -23.02 15.96
CA GLY A 221 12.20 -22.11 16.84
C GLY A 221 13.06 -21.36 17.85
N SER A 222 14.40 -21.43 17.74
CA SER A 222 15.30 -20.59 18.54
C SER A 222 15.10 -19.10 18.21
N PRO A 223 15.49 -18.19 19.13
CA PRO A 223 15.43 -16.75 18.86
C PRO A 223 16.23 -16.40 17.62
N TRP A 224 15.63 -15.59 16.75
CA TRP A 224 16.34 -15.09 15.59
C TRP A 224 17.39 -14.05 16.00
N ASP A 225 18.58 -14.15 15.41
CA ASP A 225 19.64 -13.18 15.62
C ASP A 225 19.24 -11.84 14.99
N PRO A 226 19.14 -10.75 15.77
CA PRO A 226 18.79 -9.43 15.25
C PRO A 226 19.92 -8.75 14.49
N GLU A 227 21.12 -9.34 14.45
CA GLU A 227 22.25 -8.76 13.73
C GLU A 227 21.97 -8.74 12.23
N GLN A 228 22.15 -7.56 11.64
CA GLN A 228 21.96 -7.34 10.21
C GLN A 228 22.81 -6.18 9.73
N LEU A 229 23.10 -6.19 8.43
CA LEU A 229 23.69 -5.09 7.71
C LEU A 229 22.58 -4.42 6.89
N ASN A 230 22.46 -3.10 6.98
CA ASN A 230 21.40 -2.33 6.30
C ASN A 230 21.99 -1.21 5.48
N ILE A 231 21.55 -1.09 4.23
CA ILE A 231 21.75 0.13 3.45
C ILE A 231 20.38 0.68 3.04
N LEU A 232 20.24 1.99 3.10
CA LEU A 232 19.00 2.70 2.78
C LEU A 232 19.27 3.74 1.70
N ASP A 233 18.33 3.87 0.75
CA ASP A 233 18.40 4.83 -0.35
C ASP A 233 19.75 4.82 -1.10
N PHE A 234 20.39 3.64 -1.18
CA PHE A 234 21.72 3.50 -1.78
C PHE A 234 21.62 3.67 -3.30
N PRO A 235 22.41 4.61 -3.91
CA PRO A 235 22.30 4.88 -5.35
C PRO A 235 22.68 3.67 -6.20
N SER A 236 21.87 3.34 -7.19
CA SER A 236 22.17 2.22 -8.09
C SER A 236 23.47 2.43 -8.89
N GLU A 237 23.86 3.67 -9.16
CA GLU A 237 25.12 4.01 -9.83
C GLU A 237 26.35 3.67 -8.99
N ASP A 238 26.24 3.68 -7.67
CA ASP A 238 27.33 3.34 -6.75
C ASP A 238 27.58 1.83 -6.67
N ILE A 239 26.65 1.00 -7.13
CA ILE A 239 26.82 -0.47 -7.16
C ILE A 239 27.96 -0.90 -8.09
N ASP A 240 28.28 -0.10 -9.12
CA ASP A 240 29.37 -0.40 -10.06
C ASP A 240 30.73 0.19 -9.61
N ALA A 241 30.77 0.81 -8.44
CA ALA A 241 31.98 1.46 -7.95
C ALA A 241 33.03 0.42 -7.51
N PRO A 242 34.33 0.64 -7.77
CA PRO A 242 35.39 -0.29 -7.39
C PRO A 242 35.58 -0.42 -5.88
N ASP A 243 35.11 0.57 -5.11
CA ASP A 243 35.14 0.66 -3.64
C ASP A 243 33.74 0.34 -3.02
N LEU A 244 32.92 -0.50 -3.71
CA LEU A 244 31.55 -0.78 -3.29
C LEU A 244 31.45 -1.28 -1.83
N ALA A 245 32.29 -2.19 -1.40
CA ALA A 245 32.25 -2.71 -0.03
C ALA A 245 32.48 -1.60 1.02
N GLU A 246 33.41 -0.66 0.75
CA GLU A 246 33.65 0.49 1.64
C GLU A 246 32.44 1.43 1.69
N ARG A 247 31.79 1.65 0.54
CA ARG A 247 30.54 2.45 0.46
C ARG A 247 29.39 1.80 1.21
N ILE A 248 29.23 0.48 1.08
CA ILE A 248 28.24 -0.29 1.84
C ILE A 248 28.51 -0.18 3.34
N ALA A 249 29.75 -0.34 3.79
CA ALA A 249 30.11 -0.19 5.21
C ALA A 249 29.77 1.20 5.75
N ALA A 250 30.03 2.25 4.96
CA ALA A 250 29.68 3.62 5.32
C ALA A 250 28.14 3.84 5.37
N ALA A 251 27.39 3.27 4.42
CA ALA A 251 25.94 3.35 4.38
C ALA A 251 25.28 2.59 5.55
N ASP A 252 25.79 1.42 5.91
CA ASP A 252 25.33 0.66 7.09
C ASP A 252 25.57 1.44 8.38
N ALA A 253 26.74 2.05 8.53
CA ALA A 253 27.01 2.89 9.69
C ALA A 253 26.07 4.10 9.77
N ALA A 254 25.74 4.72 8.63
CA ALA A 254 24.78 5.81 8.56
C ALA A 254 23.36 5.34 8.91
N ALA A 255 22.92 4.18 8.41
CA ALA A 255 21.62 3.58 8.73
C ALA A 255 21.50 3.26 10.22
N LYS A 256 22.52 2.67 10.84
CA LYS A 256 22.57 2.41 12.29
C LYS A 256 22.47 3.69 13.11
N ALA A 257 23.18 4.75 12.71
CA ALA A 257 23.09 6.05 13.37
C ALA A 257 21.70 6.69 13.24
N TYR A 258 21.06 6.56 12.09
CA TYR A 258 19.70 7.03 11.85
C TYR A 258 18.69 6.32 12.77
N TYR A 259 18.71 4.99 12.83
CA TYR A 259 17.80 4.23 13.69
C TYR A 259 18.04 4.50 15.18
N ALA A 260 19.29 4.59 15.63
CA ALA A 260 19.62 4.93 17.01
C ALA A 260 19.05 6.30 17.42
N LYS A 261 19.09 7.29 16.51
CA LYS A 261 18.49 8.61 16.74
C LYS A 261 16.96 8.53 16.81
N MET A 262 16.31 7.79 15.92
CA MET A 262 14.86 7.58 15.95
C MET A 262 14.40 6.90 17.24
N ASP A 263 15.15 5.89 17.71
CA ASP A 263 14.83 5.19 18.97
C ASP A 263 14.93 6.14 20.17
N GLU A 264 15.91 7.02 20.20
CA GLU A 264 16.05 8.05 21.24
C GLU A 264 14.88 9.05 21.20
N GLU A 265 14.49 9.51 20.01
CA GLU A 265 13.35 10.43 19.82
C GLU A 265 12.02 9.77 20.23
N ASN A 266 11.80 8.51 19.84
CA ASN A 266 10.64 7.73 20.22
C ASN A 266 10.57 7.51 21.73
N ALA A 267 11.69 7.17 22.37
CA ALA A 267 11.78 6.99 23.83
C ALA A 267 11.45 8.30 24.57
N LYS A 268 11.91 9.45 24.08
CA LYS A 268 11.55 10.77 24.62
C LYS A 268 10.07 11.05 24.48
N ALA A 269 9.48 10.80 23.31
CA ALA A 269 8.06 11.04 23.06
C ALA A 269 7.17 10.15 23.96
N ILE A 270 7.54 8.88 24.16
CA ILE A 270 6.84 7.96 25.07
C ILE A 270 6.93 8.46 26.53
N ALA A 271 8.11 8.89 26.99
CA ALA A 271 8.32 9.41 28.34
C ALA A 271 7.50 10.69 28.60
N GLU A 272 7.46 11.61 27.61
CA GLU A 272 6.64 12.82 27.69
C GLU A 272 5.14 12.52 27.72
N ALA A 273 4.68 11.53 26.96
CA ALA A 273 3.28 11.10 26.98
C ALA A 273 2.89 10.49 28.34
N ALA A 274 3.74 9.63 28.89
CA ALA A 274 3.52 9.01 30.22
C ALA A 274 3.60 9.99 31.39
N GLY A 275 4.27 11.14 31.23
CA GLY A 275 4.33 12.20 32.28
C GLY A 275 3.16 13.18 32.27
N ARG A 276 2.20 13.03 31.34
CA ARG A 276 0.99 13.89 31.22
C ARG A 276 -0.26 13.30 31.85
N ASP A 277 -0.20 12.06 32.33
CA ASP A 277 -1.25 11.38 33.14
C ASP A 277 -0.96 11.51 34.63
#